data_02f76e4581a2a3e0dfceed154c346c2f
#
_entry.id   02f76e4581a2a3e0dfceed154c346c2f
#
_cell.length_a   1.000
_cell.length_b   1.000
_cell.length_c   1.000
_cell.angle_alpha   90.00
_cell.angle_beta   90.00
_cell.angle_gamma   90.00
#
_symmetry.space_group_name_H-M   'P 1'
#
loop_
_entity.id
_entity.type
_entity.pdbx_description
1 polymer ?
#
loop_
_entity_poly.entity_id
_entity_poly.type
_entity_poly.pdbx_seq_one_letter_code
_entity_poly.pdbx_strand_id
1 'polypeptide(L)'
;AFEKNIFKDFETRPPKLIVLLGTASFILCEDLDRQWPDIPIILCGERDYAGNKDMVLKKQPLTPEERMPLTAWQGKYNMTSMPIQVYFEENLDLMKRLIPGMKEVLYIGDETYICQQNDYDLKHLMESGYPELKYRFLCSRDIGIDSLFTILNQIDVRTTGILFSSWFQKRVYAGNTVLYANSHRIIATSSVPLFSFKNVGIEEEGGIIGGFIYNKTDYVAHLCETIREIIGGRQARDIPFYYGPKGTPVFNYQSLLQRNLDPELCPPGTVFYNMPPTFWEKYKYILIGIGFLLVGVLLIFQYH
;
A
#
# COMPACT_ATOMS: atom_id res chain seq x y z
N ALA A 1 17.07 -22.34 -3.12
CA ALA A 1 18.37 -21.62 -3.13
C ALA A 1 18.41 -20.52 -2.06
N PHE A 2 17.39 -19.66 -1.95
CA PHE A 2 17.32 -18.56 -1.00
C PHE A 2 17.41 -19.02 0.47
N GLU A 3 16.58 -19.99 0.87
CA GLU A 3 16.57 -20.56 2.23
C GLU A 3 17.95 -21.12 2.62
N LYS A 4 18.60 -21.87 1.72
CA LYS A 4 19.92 -22.45 1.97
C LYS A 4 21.00 -21.39 2.23
N ASN A 5 20.92 -20.26 1.55
CA ASN A 5 21.88 -19.16 1.77
C ASN A 5 21.66 -18.51 3.13
N ILE A 6 20.41 -18.20 3.50
CA ILE A 6 20.09 -17.64 4.82
C ILE A 6 20.54 -18.58 5.93
N PHE A 7 20.24 -19.88 5.85
CA PHE A 7 20.62 -20.85 6.86
C PHE A 7 22.14 -20.94 7.01
N LYS A 8 22.88 -20.88 5.92
CA LYS A 8 24.33 -20.85 5.94
C LYS A 8 24.90 -19.57 6.55
N ASP A 9 24.33 -18.41 6.19
CA ASP A 9 24.83 -17.12 6.69
C ASP A 9 24.61 -16.96 8.20
N PHE A 10 23.61 -17.62 8.77
CA PHE A 10 23.28 -17.59 10.19
C PHE A 10 23.58 -18.90 10.93
N GLU A 11 24.37 -19.82 10.35
CA GLU A 11 24.70 -21.13 10.95
C GLU A 11 25.43 -20.97 12.28
N THR A 12 26.41 -20.08 12.34
CA THR A 12 27.26 -19.85 13.56
C THR A 12 26.66 -18.81 14.51
N ARG A 13 25.69 -18.01 14.06
CA ARG A 13 25.06 -16.97 14.86
C ARG A 13 23.56 -16.90 14.54
N PRO A 14 22.76 -17.77 15.15
CA PRO A 14 21.31 -17.79 14.92
C PRO A 14 20.66 -16.42 15.18
N PRO A 15 19.62 -16.02 14.41
CA PRO A 15 18.90 -14.78 14.66
C PRO A 15 18.16 -14.84 15.99
N LYS A 16 17.97 -13.71 16.66
CA LYS A 16 17.18 -13.61 17.89
C LYS A 16 15.68 -13.41 17.60
N LEU A 17 15.36 -12.94 16.42
CA LEU A 17 14.03 -12.65 15.95
C LEU A 17 14.04 -12.62 14.41
N ILE A 18 12.96 -13.09 13.80
CA ILE A 18 12.75 -13.01 12.35
C ILE A 18 11.52 -12.15 12.07
N VAL A 19 11.66 -11.15 11.20
CA VAL A 19 10.54 -10.39 10.66
C VAL A 19 10.32 -10.83 9.22
N LEU A 20 9.18 -11.46 8.96
CA LEU A 20 8.75 -11.88 7.63
C LEU A 20 7.88 -10.79 7.01
N LEU A 21 8.23 -10.37 5.79
CA LEU A 21 7.49 -9.36 5.05
C LEU A 21 6.66 -9.99 3.93
N GLY A 22 5.39 -9.65 3.89
CA GLY A 22 4.40 -10.19 2.96
C GLY A 22 3.82 -11.54 3.40
N THR A 23 2.51 -11.72 3.25
CA THR A 23 1.80 -12.94 3.69
C THR A 23 2.37 -14.21 3.03
N ALA A 24 2.83 -14.11 1.79
CA ALA A 24 3.47 -15.23 1.09
C ALA A 24 4.69 -15.82 1.84
N SER A 25 5.39 -15.01 2.64
CA SER A 25 6.56 -15.46 3.40
C SER A 25 6.21 -16.42 4.55
N PHE A 26 4.93 -16.54 4.92
CA PHE A 26 4.46 -17.52 5.90
C PHE A 26 4.87 -18.97 5.56
N ILE A 27 5.00 -19.30 4.27
CA ILE A 27 5.44 -20.62 3.83
C ILE A 27 6.84 -21.03 4.32
N LEU A 28 7.61 -20.07 4.83
CA LEU A 28 8.93 -20.30 5.41
C LEU A 28 8.88 -20.71 6.89
N CYS A 29 7.77 -20.48 7.59
CA CYS A 29 7.69 -20.67 9.05
C CYS A 29 8.08 -22.10 9.47
N GLU A 30 7.66 -23.12 8.73
CA GLU A 30 8.01 -24.52 9.03
C GLU A 30 9.51 -24.79 8.90
N ASP A 31 10.14 -24.28 7.85
CA ASP A 31 11.57 -24.49 7.60
C ASP A 31 12.43 -23.67 8.59
N LEU A 32 11.96 -22.47 8.97
CA LEU A 32 12.59 -21.63 9.99
C LEU A 32 12.52 -22.25 11.38
N ASP A 33 11.35 -22.77 11.79
CA ASP A 33 11.16 -23.44 13.08
C ASP A 33 11.98 -24.74 13.17
N ARG A 34 12.11 -25.48 12.04
CA ARG A 34 12.98 -26.67 11.97
C ARG A 34 14.45 -26.31 12.13
N GLN A 35 14.91 -25.20 11.54
CA GLN A 35 16.30 -24.76 11.60
C GLN A 35 16.66 -24.14 12.94
N TRP A 36 15.76 -23.33 13.48
CA TRP A 36 15.92 -22.65 14.77
C TRP A 36 14.65 -22.85 15.60
N PRO A 37 14.56 -23.94 16.36
CA PRO A 37 13.37 -24.26 17.11
C PRO A 37 12.95 -23.11 18.04
N ASP A 38 11.66 -22.83 18.06
CA ASP A 38 11.03 -21.79 18.89
C ASP A 38 11.52 -20.35 18.62
N ILE A 39 12.11 -20.10 17.44
CA ILE A 39 12.54 -18.76 17.05
C ILE A 39 11.33 -17.80 17.01
N PRO A 40 11.41 -16.62 17.63
CA PRO A 40 10.34 -15.63 17.53
C PRO A 40 10.17 -15.12 16.09
N ILE A 41 8.93 -15.09 15.59
CA ILE A 41 8.59 -14.62 14.26
C ILE A 41 7.53 -13.52 14.35
N ILE A 42 7.75 -12.40 13.66
CA ILE A 42 6.73 -11.40 13.38
C ILE A 42 6.39 -11.49 11.89
N LEU A 43 5.14 -11.79 11.56
CA LEU A 43 4.67 -11.78 10.18
C LEU A 43 3.96 -10.47 9.86
N CYS A 44 4.57 -9.66 9.00
CA CYS A 44 4.01 -8.41 8.47
C CYS A 44 3.47 -8.68 7.06
N GLY A 45 2.18 -8.85 6.91
CA GLY A 45 1.59 -9.26 5.63
C GLY A 45 0.26 -8.59 5.33
N GLU A 46 -0.20 -8.74 4.09
CA GLU A 46 -1.42 -8.08 3.58
C GLU A 46 -2.70 -8.87 3.92
N ARG A 47 -2.59 -9.97 4.65
CA ARG A 47 -3.74 -10.84 5.01
C ARG A 47 -3.53 -11.46 6.38
N ASP A 48 -4.62 -11.80 7.02
CA ASP A 48 -4.67 -12.55 8.28
C ASP A 48 -4.90 -14.06 8.08
N TYR A 49 -4.74 -14.51 6.84
CA TYR A 49 -4.81 -15.92 6.46
C TYR A 49 -3.61 -16.31 5.61
N ALA A 50 -3.31 -17.59 5.63
CA ALA A 50 -2.29 -18.21 4.77
C ALA A 50 -2.92 -19.30 3.90
N GLY A 51 -2.18 -19.70 2.88
CA GLY A 51 -2.51 -20.81 2.01
C GLY A 51 -1.49 -21.93 2.07
N ASN A 52 -1.81 -23.02 1.37
CA ASN A 52 -0.87 -24.10 1.15
C ASN A 52 0.39 -23.60 0.42
N LYS A 53 1.56 -24.11 0.83
CA LYS A 53 2.87 -23.77 0.26
C LYS A 53 2.90 -23.93 -1.27
N ASP A 54 2.32 -25.00 -1.80
CA ASP A 54 2.30 -25.27 -3.24
C ASP A 54 1.49 -24.22 -4.02
N MET A 55 0.35 -23.77 -3.50
CA MET A 55 -0.48 -22.74 -4.12
C MET A 55 0.24 -21.40 -4.16
N VAL A 56 0.87 -21.01 -3.05
CA VAL A 56 1.66 -19.79 -2.98
C VAL A 56 2.83 -19.80 -3.96
N LEU A 57 3.57 -20.92 -4.04
CA LEU A 57 4.68 -21.08 -4.98
C LEU A 57 4.24 -21.08 -6.44
N LYS A 58 3.06 -21.62 -6.74
CA LYS A 58 2.44 -21.58 -8.08
C LYS A 58 1.72 -20.27 -8.37
N LYS A 59 1.69 -19.35 -7.39
CA LYS A 59 0.99 -18.06 -7.49
C LYS A 59 -0.50 -18.21 -7.76
N GLN A 60 -1.12 -19.26 -7.23
CA GLN A 60 -2.54 -19.54 -7.34
C GLN A 60 -3.30 -18.79 -6.23
N PRO A 61 -4.33 -17.99 -6.56
CA PRO A 61 -5.14 -17.34 -5.55
C PRO A 61 -5.93 -18.37 -4.75
N LEU A 62 -6.17 -18.05 -3.49
CA LEU A 62 -6.95 -18.89 -2.57
C LEU A 62 -8.44 -18.53 -2.65
N THR A 63 -9.27 -19.55 -2.79
CA THR A 63 -10.71 -19.41 -2.54
C THR A 63 -10.96 -19.23 -1.03
N PRO A 64 -12.14 -18.73 -0.61
CA PRO A 64 -12.45 -18.58 0.81
C PRO A 64 -12.26 -19.86 1.63
N GLU A 65 -12.55 -21.04 1.04
CA GLU A 65 -12.43 -22.36 1.68
C GLU A 65 -10.98 -22.81 1.88
N GLU A 66 -10.06 -22.29 1.07
CA GLU A 66 -8.63 -22.63 1.11
C GLU A 66 -7.84 -21.72 2.06
N ARG A 67 -8.48 -20.67 2.58
CA ARG A 67 -7.85 -19.70 3.50
C ARG A 67 -7.77 -20.26 4.90
N MET A 68 -6.57 -20.43 5.41
CA MET A 68 -6.31 -20.85 6.78
C MET A 68 -6.00 -19.62 7.64
N PRO A 69 -6.82 -19.31 8.67
CA PRO A 69 -6.54 -18.18 9.55
C PRO A 69 -5.16 -18.30 10.20
N LEU A 70 -4.36 -17.24 10.17
CA LEU A 70 -3.02 -17.24 10.78
C LEU A 70 -3.06 -17.49 12.29
N THR A 71 -4.15 -17.15 12.96
CA THR A 71 -4.35 -17.42 14.38
C THR A 71 -4.29 -18.92 14.73
N ALA A 72 -4.65 -19.79 13.80
CA ALA A 72 -4.55 -21.25 13.98
C ALA A 72 -3.09 -21.74 14.10
N TRP A 73 -2.12 -20.92 13.68
CA TRP A 73 -0.71 -21.26 13.65
C TRP A 73 0.09 -20.62 14.78
N GLN A 74 -0.46 -19.64 15.50
CA GLN A 74 0.19 -18.96 16.60
C GLN A 74 0.63 -19.91 17.72
N GLY A 75 -0.15 -20.95 17.98
CA GLY A 75 0.20 -21.99 18.97
C GLY A 75 1.23 -23.01 18.44
N LYS A 76 1.33 -23.19 17.11
CA LYS A 76 2.28 -24.12 16.49
C LYS A 76 3.67 -23.52 16.38
N TYR A 77 3.77 -22.23 16.03
CA TYR A 77 5.02 -21.50 15.93
C TYR A 77 5.07 -20.42 17.01
N ASN A 78 6.28 -20.00 17.39
CA ASN A 78 6.46 -18.83 18.25
C ASN A 78 6.29 -17.56 17.42
N MET A 79 5.06 -17.24 17.04
CA MET A 79 4.78 -16.16 16.10
C MET A 79 3.67 -15.22 16.56
N THR A 80 3.79 -13.97 16.17
CA THR A 80 2.68 -13.02 16.09
C THR A 80 2.55 -12.46 14.68
N SER A 81 1.45 -11.81 14.37
CA SER A 81 1.22 -11.22 13.06
C SER A 81 0.66 -9.81 13.16
N MET A 82 1.02 -9.02 12.16
CA MET A 82 0.55 -7.66 11.96
C MET A 82 -0.07 -7.56 10.55
N PRO A 83 -1.32 -8.03 10.35
CA PRO A 83 -1.98 -7.96 9.05
C PRO A 83 -2.22 -6.51 8.63
N ILE A 84 -1.81 -6.18 7.41
CA ILE A 84 -2.10 -4.90 6.78
C ILE A 84 -3.45 -5.03 6.07
N GLN A 85 -4.44 -4.29 6.54
CA GLN A 85 -5.75 -4.30 5.90
C GLN A 85 -5.70 -3.69 4.50
N VAL A 86 -6.35 -4.34 3.55
CA VAL A 86 -6.49 -3.86 2.17
C VAL A 86 -7.94 -3.40 1.98
N TYR A 87 -8.10 -2.14 1.62
CA TYR A 87 -9.38 -1.44 1.57
C TYR A 87 -9.89 -1.33 0.13
N PHE A 88 -10.30 -2.45 -0.49
CA PHE A 88 -10.75 -2.44 -1.88
C PHE A 88 -12.08 -1.70 -2.06
N GLU A 89 -13.05 -1.96 -1.20
CA GLU A 89 -14.39 -1.35 -1.26
C GLU A 89 -14.29 0.17 -1.08
N GLU A 90 -13.57 0.61 -0.04
CA GLU A 90 -13.35 2.04 0.22
C GLU A 90 -12.62 2.73 -0.95
N ASN A 91 -11.69 2.04 -1.62
CA ASN A 91 -11.04 2.59 -2.80
C ASN A 91 -11.95 2.66 -4.00
N LEU A 92 -12.81 1.67 -4.24
CA LEU A 92 -13.81 1.69 -5.31
C LEU A 92 -14.81 2.84 -5.09
N ASP A 93 -15.28 3.02 -3.87
CA ASP A 93 -16.18 4.13 -3.51
C ASP A 93 -15.53 5.50 -3.69
N LEU A 94 -14.25 5.65 -3.31
CA LEU A 94 -13.48 6.86 -3.58
C LEU A 94 -13.36 7.14 -5.07
N MET A 95 -13.06 6.12 -5.86
CA MET A 95 -12.95 6.25 -7.31
C MET A 95 -14.29 6.65 -7.93
N LYS A 96 -15.41 6.03 -7.53
CA LYS A 96 -16.77 6.41 -7.99
C LYS A 96 -17.10 7.86 -7.63
N ARG A 97 -16.69 8.31 -6.45
CA ARG A 97 -16.92 9.67 -5.98
C ARG A 97 -16.13 10.70 -6.77
N LEU A 98 -14.85 10.42 -7.06
CA LEU A 98 -13.95 11.31 -7.80
C LEU A 98 -14.16 11.23 -9.33
N ILE A 99 -14.73 10.12 -9.82
CA ILE A 99 -15.06 9.87 -11.22
C ILE A 99 -16.55 9.51 -11.33
N PRO A 100 -17.47 10.48 -11.23
CA PRO A 100 -18.92 10.19 -11.20
C PRO A 100 -19.43 9.42 -12.43
N GLY A 101 -18.74 9.52 -13.57
CA GLY A 101 -19.05 8.82 -14.82
C GLY A 101 -18.42 7.44 -14.93
N MET A 102 -17.84 6.87 -13.87
CA MET A 102 -17.10 5.61 -13.91
C MET A 102 -17.94 4.45 -14.39
N LYS A 103 -17.43 3.70 -15.37
CA LYS A 103 -18.04 2.52 -15.99
C LYS A 103 -17.10 1.30 -15.99
N GLU A 104 -15.81 1.53 -15.79
CA GLU A 104 -14.79 0.50 -15.80
C GLU A 104 -13.78 0.71 -14.66
N VAL A 105 -13.34 -0.39 -14.07
CA VAL A 105 -12.20 -0.43 -13.13
C VAL A 105 -11.08 -1.23 -13.78
N LEU A 106 -9.93 -0.61 -13.87
CA LEU A 106 -8.71 -1.20 -14.37
C LEU A 106 -7.76 -1.47 -13.20
N TYR A 107 -7.49 -2.72 -12.90
CA TYR A 107 -6.48 -3.10 -11.92
C TYR A 107 -5.15 -3.35 -12.60
N ILE A 108 -4.09 -2.66 -12.14
CA ILE A 108 -2.73 -2.82 -12.64
C ILE A 108 -1.89 -3.52 -11.59
N GLY A 109 -1.33 -4.67 -11.95
CA GLY A 109 -0.51 -5.47 -11.07
C GLY A 109 0.48 -6.35 -11.82
N ASP A 110 1.11 -7.26 -11.08
CA ASP A 110 2.12 -8.16 -11.60
C ASP A 110 1.80 -9.64 -11.33
N GLU A 111 2.74 -10.52 -11.71
CA GLU A 111 2.57 -11.97 -11.52
C GLU A 111 2.85 -12.47 -10.10
N THR A 112 3.09 -11.59 -9.10
CA THR A 112 3.31 -12.02 -7.72
C THR A 112 2.04 -12.65 -7.14
N TYR A 113 2.23 -13.59 -6.20
CA TYR A 113 1.11 -14.25 -5.51
C TYR A 113 0.09 -13.23 -4.96
N ILE A 114 0.58 -12.15 -4.34
CA ILE A 114 -0.32 -11.14 -3.74
C ILE A 114 -1.14 -10.37 -4.78
N CYS A 115 -0.57 -10.08 -5.97
CA CYS A 115 -1.33 -9.44 -7.05
C CYS A 115 -2.38 -10.37 -7.65
N GLN A 116 -2.09 -11.67 -7.77
CA GLN A 116 -3.07 -12.66 -8.22
C GLN A 116 -4.20 -12.83 -7.18
N GLN A 117 -3.86 -12.83 -5.89
CA GLN A 117 -4.86 -12.87 -4.82
C GLN A 117 -5.73 -11.60 -4.81
N ASN A 118 -5.12 -10.43 -5.02
CA ASN A 118 -5.86 -9.17 -5.11
C ASN A 118 -6.79 -9.13 -6.32
N ASP A 119 -6.35 -9.64 -7.48
CA ASP A 119 -7.20 -9.77 -8.67
C ASP A 119 -8.42 -10.66 -8.40
N TYR A 120 -8.19 -11.81 -7.78
CA TYR A 120 -9.27 -12.73 -7.38
C TYR A 120 -10.28 -12.05 -6.44
N ASP A 121 -9.79 -11.40 -5.37
CA ASP A 121 -10.63 -10.74 -4.37
C ASP A 121 -11.40 -9.56 -4.99
N LEU A 122 -10.73 -8.73 -5.81
CA LEU A 122 -11.35 -7.60 -6.52
C LEU A 122 -12.42 -8.08 -7.49
N LYS A 123 -12.16 -9.11 -8.27
CA LYS A 123 -13.13 -9.65 -9.23
C LYS A 123 -14.42 -10.10 -8.52
N HIS A 124 -14.31 -10.82 -7.40
CA HIS A 124 -15.47 -11.26 -6.63
C HIS A 124 -16.21 -10.08 -6.00
N LEU A 125 -15.47 -9.07 -5.50
CA LEU A 125 -16.08 -7.85 -4.98
C LEU A 125 -16.82 -7.08 -6.07
N MET A 126 -16.24 -6.97 -7.27
CA MET A 126 -16.88 -6.32 -8.42
C MET A 126 -18.16 -7.05 -8.86
N GLU A 127 -18.11 -8.37 -8.96
CA GLU A 127 -19.27 -9.19 -9.35
C GLU A 127 -20.42 -9.08 -8.34
N SER A 128 -20.13 -8.99 -7.04
CA SER A 128 -21.15 -8.96 -5.99
C SER A 128 -21.61 -7.55 -5.61
N GLY A 129 -20.69 -6.58 -5.55
CA GLY A 129 -20.96 -5.23 -5.04
C GLY A 129 -21.08 -4.14 -6.09
N TYR A 130 -20.52 -4.36 -7.29
CA TYR A 130 -20.44 -3.33 -8.34
C TYR A 130 -20.73 -3.90 -9.73
N PRO A 131 -21.85 -4.62 -9.93
CA PRO A 131 -22.15 -5.33 -11.18
C PRO A 131 -22.34 -4.40 -12.39
N GLU A 132 -22.56 -3.10 -12.16
CA GLU A 132 -22.67 -2.08 -13.19
C GLU A 132 -21.31 -1.68 -13.79
N LEU A 133 -20.19 -2.00 -13.12
CA LEU A 133 -18.85 -1.64 -13.54
C LEU A 133 -18.17 -2.82 -14.24
N LYS A 134 -17.50 -2.55 -15.33
CA LYS A 134 -16.59 -3.51 -15.96
C LYS A 134 -15.29 -3.61 -15.16
N TYR A 135 -14.77 -4.81 -15.06
CA TYR A 135 -13.48 -5.07 -14.42
C TYR A 135 -12.48 -5.65 -15.41
N ARG A 136 -11.25 -5.17 -15.36
CA ARG A 136 -10.15 -5.68 -16.17
C ARG A 136 -8.82 -5.64 -15.40
N PHE A 137 -8.11 -6.76 -15.37
CA PHE A 137 -6.77 -6.87 -14.81
C PHE A 137 -5.72 -6.74 -15.90
N LEU A 138 -4.77 -5.82 -15.72
CA LEU A 138 -3.56 -5.69 -16.54
C LEU A 138 -2.37 -6.23 -15.75
N CYS A 139 -1.88 -7.39 -16.18
CA CYS A 139 -0.78 -8.08 -15.51
C CYS A 139 0.53 -7.92 -16.28
N SER A 140 1.62 -7.61 -15.58
CA SER A 140 2.96 -7.49 -16.17
C SER A 140 3.49 -8.80 -16.78
N ARG A 141 2.88 -9.94 -16.45
CA ARG A 141 3.16 -11.23 -17.10
C ARG A 141 2.71 -11.23 -18.56
N ASP A 142 1.53 -10.65 -18.82
CA ASP A 142 0.82 -10.78 -20.10
C ASP A 142 1.17 -9.66 -21.08
N ILE A 143 1.53 -8.48 -20.56
CA ILE A 143 1.89 -7.30 -21.36
C ILE A 143 3.18 -6.64 -20.89
N GLY A 144 3.92 -6.06 -21.83
CA GLY A 144 5.10 -5.24 -21.51
C GLY A 144 4.72 -3.81 -21.07
N ILE A 145 5.69 -3.10 -20.49
CA ILE A 145 5.47 -1.72 -20.03
C ILE A 145 5.08 -0.77 -21.17
N ASP A 146 5.62 -0.96 -22.38
CA ASP A 146 5.28 -0.13 -23.54
C ASP A 146 3.82 -0.35 -23.96
N SER A 147 3.34 -1.60 -23.93
CA SER A 147 1.94 -1.93 -24.18
C SER A 147 1.03 -1.36 -23.10
N LEU A 148 1.46 -1.38 -21.83
CA LEU A 148 0.74 -0.74 -20.75
C LEU A 148 0.55 0.76 -21.02
N PHE A 149 1.62 1.49 -21.38
CA PHE A 149 1.51 2.92 -21.74
C PHE A 149 0.61 3.16 -22.94
N THR A 150 0.66 2.30 -23.95
CA THR A 150 -0.25 2.40 -25.10
C THR A 150 -1.71 2.29 -24.65
N ILE A 151 -2.02 1.36 -23.76
CA ILE A 151 -3.37 1.19 -23.19
C ILE A 151 -3.75 2.42 -22.37
N LEU A 152 -2.88 2.88 -21.46
CA LEU A 152 -3.16 4.03 -20.58
C LEU A 152 -3.44 5.32 -21.39
N ASN A 153 -2.73 5.54 -22.48
CA ASN A 153 -2.94 6.70 -23.36
C ASN A 153 -4.27 6.66 -24.14
N GLN A 154 -4.93 5.50 -24.23
CA GLN A 154 -6.22 5.32 -24.91
C GLN A 154 -7.42 5.33 -23.96
N ILE A 155 -7.18 5.37 -22.65
CA ILE A 155 -8.24 5.34 -21.64
C ILE A 155 -8.98 6.67 -21.58
N ASP A 156 -10.31 6.60 -21.54
CA ASP A 156 -11.13 7.75 -21.15
C ASP A 156 -11.15 7.85 -19.60
N VAL A 157 -10.36 8.78 -19.08
CA VAL A 157 -10.19 9.03 -17.64
C VAL A 157 -11.48 9.48 -16.95
N ARG A 158 -12.51 9.90 -17.71
CA ARG A 158 -13.81 10.30 -17.16
C ARG A 158 -14.72 9.12 -16.85
N THR A 159 -14.38 7.95 -17.37
CA THR A 159 -15.19 6.74 -17.26
C THR A 159 -14.44 5.53 -16.73
N THR A 160 -13.11 5.65 -16.52
CA THR A 160 -12.27 4.54 -16.07
C THR A 160 -11.52 4.91 -14.78
N GLY A 161 -11.76 4.15 -13.73
CA GLY A 161 -10.96 4.19 -12.50
C GLY A 161 -9.78 3.23 -12.62
N ILE A 162 -8.58 3.67 -12.22
CA ILE A 162 -7.36 2.87 -12.34
C ILE A 162 -6.77 2.62 -10.97
N LEU A 163 -6.75 1.36 -10.54
CA LEU A 163 -6.20 0.94 -9.26
C LEU A 163 -4.84 0.27 -9.49
N PHE A 164 -3.78 0.88 -8.98
CA PHE A 164 -2.40 0.40 -9.12
C PHE A 164 -1.93 -0.32 -7.85
N SER A 165 -1.32 -1.48 -7.99
CA SER A 165 -0.68 -2.22 -6.90
C SER A 165 0.84 -2.24 -7.00
N SER A 166 1.36 -2.82 -8.08
CA SER A 166 2.79 -2.96 -8.36
C SER A 166 3.00 -3.38 -9.81
N TRP A 167 4.23 -3.24 -10.29
CA TRP A 167 4.60 -3.67 -11.64
C TRP A 167 6.03 -4.19 -11.64
N PHE A 168 6.20 -5.48 -11.37
CA PHE A 168 7.46 -6.17 -11.49
C PHE A 168 7.47 -6.99 -12.77
N GLN A 169 8.43 -6.73 -13.64
CA GLN A 169 8.59 -7.47 -14.87
C GLN A 169 9.97 -8.10 -14.92
N LYS A 170 10.02 -9.43 -15.03
CA LYS A 170 11.24 -10.15 -15.34
C LYS A 170 11.58 -9.95 -16.80
N ARG A 171 12.69 -9.26 -17.11
CA ARG A 171 13.29 -9.28 -18.44
C ARG A 171 14.59 -10.07 -18.40
N VAL A 172 14.73 -11.05 -19.29
CA VAL A 172 16.00 -11.73 -19.50
C VAL A 172 16.78 -10.90 -20.51
N TYR A 173 17.82 -10.22 -20.05
CA TYR A 173 18.75 -9.50 -20.91
C TYR A 173 20.10 -10.20 -20.86
N ALA A 174 20.60 -10.73 -21.99
CA ALA A 174 21.89 -11.38 -22.07
C ALA A 174 22.16 -12.42 -20.96
N GLY A 175 21.17 -13.22 -20.60
CA GLY A 175 21.25 -14.24 -19.55
C GLY A 175 20.99 -13.74 -18.11
N ASN A 176 20.84 -12.44 -17.89
CA ASN A 176 20.52 -11.86 -16.58
C ASN A 176 19.04 -11.48 -16.45
N THR A 177 18.47 -11.73 -15.29
CA THR A 177 17.10 -11.30 -14.95
C THR A 177 17.15 -9.92 -14.33
N VAL A 178 16.53 -8.93 -14.96
CA VAL A 178 16.41 -7.56 -14.41
C VAL A 178 15.01 -7.37 -13.85
N LEU A 179 14.93 -7.00 -12.57
CA LEU A 179 13.68 -6.62 -11.89
C LEU A 179 13.53 -5.08 -11.93
N TYR A 180 12.45 -4.59 -12.51
CA TYR A 180 12.13 -3.16 -12.50
C TYR A 180 11.42 -2.78 -11.19
N ALA A 181 12.19 -2.61 -10.11
CA ALA A 181 11.66 -2.30 -8.78
C ALA A 181 10.99 -0.91 -8.69
N ASN A 182 11.41 0.05 -9.54
CA ASN A 182 10.90 1.44 -9.54
C ASN A 182 9.89 1.71 -10.65
N SER A 183 9.29 0.68 -11.21
CA SER A 183 8.31 0.84 -12.31
C SER A 183 7.10 1.69 -11.93
N HIS A 184 6.73 1.77 -10.65
CA HIS A 184 5.67 2.67 -10.17
C HIS A 184 5.97 4.14 -10.52
N ARG A 185 7.23 4.59 -10.44
CA ARG A 185 7.63 5.96 -10.83
C ARG A 185 7.44 6.19 -12.33
N ILE A 186 7.79 5.21 -13.13
CA ILE A 186 7.63 5.30 -14.60
C ILE A 186 6.14 5.34 -14.95
N ILE A 187 5.33 4.46 -14.35
CA ILE A 187 3.88 4.40 -14.59
C ILE A 187 3.19 5.67 -14.08
N ALA A 188 3.65 6.23 -12.96
CA ALA A 188 3.14 7.47 -12.39
C ALA A 188 3.39 8.70 -13.26
N THR A 189 4.34 8.65 -14.22
CA THR A 189 4.51 9.73 -15.23
C THR A 189 3.37 9.78 -16.24
N SER A 190 2.49 8.78 -16.26
CA SER A 190 1.29 8.78 -17.09
C SER A 190 0.35 9.92 -16.69
N SER A 191 -0.35 10.48 -17.66
CA SER A 191 -1.35 11.54 -17.45
C SER A 191 -2.66 11.06 -16.81
N VAL A 192 -2.84 9.73 -16.70
CA VAL A 192 -4.06 9.14 -16.12
C VAL A 192 -4.03 9.16 -14.58
N PRO A 193 -5.18 9.28 -13.90
CA PRO A 193 -5.27 9.24 -12.45
C PRO A 193 -5.10 7.80 -11.95
N LEU A 194 -3.95 7.53 -11.30
CA LEU A 194 -3.65 6.24 -10.69
C LEU A 194 -3.99 6.28 -9.20
N PHE A 195 -4.99 5.53 -8.78
CA PHE A 195 -5.30 5.27 -7.38
C PHE A 195 -4.46 4.11 -6.86
N SER A 196 -4.25 4.03 -5.55
CA SER A 196 -3.61 2.88 -4.92
C SER A 196 -4.16 2.64 -3.52
N PHE A 197 -4.28 1.38 -3.12
CA PHE A 197 -4.56 0.97 -1.75
C PHE A 197 -3.28 0.79 -0.90
N LYS A 198 -2.12 1.16 -1.47
CA LYS A 198 -0.81 1.14 -0.81
C LYS A 198 -0.22 2.54 -0.80
N ASN A 199 0.49 2.88 0.28
CA ASN A 199 1.24 4.14 0.35
C ASN A 199 2.54 4.04 -0.46
N VAL A 200 2.43 4.17 -1.77
CA VAL A 200 3.57 4.08 -2.71
C VAL A 200 3.56 5.32 -3.60
N GLY A 201 4.55 6.20 -3.42
CA GLY A 201 4.76 7.35 -4.31
C GLY A 201 3.67 8.44 -4.27
N ILE A 202 2.77 8.43 -3.28
CA ILE A 202 1.71 9.46 -3.15
C ILE A 202 2.32 10.82 -2.78
N GLU A 203 3.41 10.83 -2.04
CA GLU A 203 4.11 12.05 -1.61
C GLU A 203 4.91 12.70 -2.76
N GLU A 204 5.21 11.95 -3.81
CA GLU A 204 6.03 12.39 -4.95
C GLU A 204 5.20 13.25 -5.91
N GLU A 205 5.80 14.31 -6.46
CA GLU A 205 5.19 15.11 -7.53
C GLU A 205 4.97 14.24 -8.78
N GLY A 206 3.78 14.34 -9.38
CA GLY A 206 3.43 13.56 -10.57
C GLY A 206 3.23 12.07 -10.32
N GLY A 207 3.23 11.64 -9.03
CA GLY A 207 3.08 10.25 -8.62
C GLY A 207 1.64 9.71 -8.68
N ILE A 208 1.43 8.63 -7.96
CA ILE A 208 0.11 8.06 -7.71
C ILE A 208 -0.71 9.10 -6.96
N ILE A 209 -1.98 9.29 -7.38
CA ILE A 209 -2.79 10.38 -6.85
C ILE A 209 -3.22 10.15 -5.41
N GLY A 210 -3.39 8.90 -4.98
CA GLY A 210 -3.83 8.55 -3.64
C GLY A 210 -4.78 7.36 -3.58
N GLY A 211 -5.49 7.24 -2.46
CA GLY A 211 -6.48 6.21 -2.21
C GLY A 211 -6.81 6.08 -0.74
N PHE A 212 -7.56 5.05 -0.38
CA PHE A 212 -7.82 4.70 1.00
C PHE A 212 -6.75 3.70 1.46
N ILE A 213 -5.91 4.10 2.42
CA ILE A 213 -4.72 3.36 2.83
C ILE A 213 -4.60 3.24 4.34
N TYR A 214 -3.86 2.21 4.81
CA TYR A 214 -3.56 2.04 6.22
C TYR A 214 -2.57 3.12 6.73
N ASN A 215 -2.61 3.39 8.03
CA ASN A 215 -1.68 4.33 8.66
C ASN A 215 -0.29 3.68 8.83
N LYS A 216 0.63 4.03 7.95
CA LYS A 216 2.01 3.52 7.95
C LYS A 216 2.77 3.90 9.22
N THR A 217 2.57 5.10 9.75
CA THR A 217 3.29 5.59 10.93
C THR A 217 2.93 4.78 12.17
N ASP A 218 1.64 4.57 12.42
CA ASP A 218 1.16 3.76 13.54
C ASP A 218 1.59 2.30 13.41
N TYR A 219 1.54 1.76 12.19
CA TYR A 219 1.98 0.41 11.90
C TYR A 219 3.46 0.20 12.26
N VAL A 220 4.35 1.10 11.79
CA VAL A 220 5.79 1.02 12.08
C VAL A 220 6.09 1.25 13.55
N ALA A 221 5.39 2.17 14.20
CA ALA A 221 5.55 2.41 15.65
C ALA A 221 5.23 1.14 16.45
N HIS A 222 4.10 0.48 16.14
CA HIS A 222 3.71 -0.77 16.80
C HIS A 222 4.66 -1.92 16.48
N LEU A 223 5.16 -2.04 15.25
CA LEU A 223 6.19 -3.02 14.90
C LEU A 223 7.45 -2.86 15.74
N CYS A 224 7.93 -1.61 15.92
CA CYS A 224 9.08 -1.32 16.76
C CYS A 224 8.84 -1.69 18.24
N GLU A 225 7.62 -1.47 18.75
CA GLU A 225 7.22 -1.85 20.11
C GLU A 225 7.22 -3.38 20.27
N THR A 226 6.57 -4.09 19.34
CA THR A 226 6.53 -5.56 19.31
C THR A 226 7.95 -6.17 19.28
N ILE A 227 8.85 -5.60 18.46
CA ILE A 227 10.26 -6.03 18.41
C ILE A 227 10.94 -5.84 19.79
N ARG A 228 10.71 -4.69 20.47
CA ARG A 228 11.30 -4.43 21.80
C ARG A 228 10.79 -5.41 22.84
N GLU A 229 9.50 -5.71 22.84
CA GLU A 229 8.89 -6.70 23.76
C GLU A 229 9.51 -8.08 23.58
N ILE A 230 9.65 -8.55 22.34
CA ILE A 230 10.24 -9.86 22.03
C ILE A 230 11.72 -9.91 22.41
N ILE A 231 12.50 -8.87 22.09
CA ILE A 231 13.91 -8.78 22.50
C ILE A 231 14.04 -8.71 24.04
N GLY A 232 13.02 -8.13 24.72
CA GLY A 232 12.90 -8.09 26.17
C GLY A 232 12.52 -9.43 26.82
N GLY A 233 12.26 -10.49 26.03
CA GLY A 233 11.99 -11.84 26.49
C GLY A 233 10.52 -12.29 26.42
N ARG A 234 9.60 -11.45 25.92
CA ARG A 234 8.23 -11.86 25.67
C ARG A 234 8.16 -12.82 24.48
N GLN A 235 7.41 -13.91 24.64
CA GLN A 235 7.21 -14.86 23.53
C GLN A 235 6.32 -14.23 22.45
N ALA A 236 6.65 -14.38 21.18
CA ALA A 236 5.87 -13.82 20.09
C ALA A 236 4.45 -14.40 20.05
N ARG A 237 4.30 -15.70 20.40
CA ARG A 237 2.98 -16.36 20.50
C ARG A 237 2.04 -15.77 21.55
N ASP A 238 2.57 -15.07 22.56
CA ASP A 238 1.79 -14.43 23.62
C ASP A 238 1.40 -12.99 23.29
N ILE A 239 1.82 -12.49 22.13
CA ILE A 239 1.48 -11.15 21.62
C ILE A 239 0.27 -11.29 20.68
N PRO A 240 -0.86 -10.64 20.97
CA PRO A 240 -2.03 -10.65 20.08
C PRO A 240 -1.70 -10.10 18.69
N PHE A 241 -2.40 -10.57 17.68
CA PHE A 241 -2.29 -9.98 16.35
C PHE A 241 -2.74 -8.53 16.37
N TYR A 242 -2.01 -7.69 15.63
CA TYR A 242 -2.30 -6.26 15.55
C TYR A 242 -2.87 -5.90 14.18
N TYR A 243 -4.12 -5.48 14.16
CA TYR A 243 -4.82 -5.07 12.93
C TYR A 243 -4.74 -3.58 12.65
N GLY A 244 -4.24 -2.79 13.60
CA GLY A 244 -4.14 -1.34 13.48
C GLY A 244 -5.50 -0.61 13.48
N PRO A 245 -5.47 0.72 13.46
CA PRO A 245 -6.66 1.52 13.24
C PRO A 245 -7.11 1.40 11.78
N LYS A 246 -8.40 1.70 11.52
CA LYS A 246 -8.93 1.79 10.15
C LYS A 246 -8.09 2.79 9.33
N GLY A 247 -7.86 2.47 8.07
CA GLY A 247 -7.19 3.35 7.13
C GLY A 247 -7.91 4.69 6.93
N THR A 248 -7.30 5.57 6.20
CA THR A 248 -7.84 6.88 5.86
C THR A 248 -7.65 7.21 4.39
N PRO A 249 -8.48 8.07 3.80
CA PRO A 249 -8.22 8.61 2.48
C PRO A 249 -6.97 9.49 2.52
N VAL A 250 -6.04 9.23 1.62
CA VAL A 250 -4.79 9.99 1.48
C VAL A 250 -4.58 10.34 0.01
N PHE A 251 -4.40 11.61 -0.30
CA PHE A 251 -4.23 12.08 -1.67
C PHE A 251 -3.11 13.10 -1.81
N ASN A 252 -2.50 13.14 -2.98
CA ASN A 252 -1.63 14.24 -3.39
C ASN A 252 -2.50 15.32 -4.05
N TYR A 253 -2.63 16.47 -3.39
CA TYR A 253 -3.49 17.58 -3.81
C TYR A 253 -3.14 18.09 -5.22
N GLN A 254 -1.86 18.30 -5.48
CA GLN A 254 -1.39 18.78 -6.79
C GLN A 254 -1.63 17.74 -7.89
N SER A 255 -1.42 16.45 -7.58
CA SER A 255 -1.68 15.35 -8.52
C SER A 255 -3.16 15.21 -8.87
N LEU A 256 -4.09 15.46 -7.95
CA LEU A 256 -5.52 15.53 -8.25
C LEU A 256 -5.83 16.64 -9.26
N LEU A 257 -5.37 17.88 -8.98
CA LEU A 257 -5.60 19.02 -9.86
C LEU A 257 -5.00 18.82 -11.26
N GLN A 258 -3.77 18.32 -11.34
CA GLN A 258 -3.10 18.05 -12.63
C GLN A 258 -3.87 17.04 -13.50
N ARG A 259 -4.66 16.16 -12.88
CA ARG A 259 -5.47 15.15 -13.57
C ARG A 259 -6.95 15.50 -13.66
N ASN A 260 -7.28 16.78 -13.41
CA ASN A 260 -8.65 17.31 -13.46
C ASN A 260 -9.63 16.60 -12.53
N LEU A 261 -9.16 16.12 -11.39
CA LEU A 261 -10.01 15.61 -10.31
C LEU A 261 -10.19 16.68 -9.24
N ASP A 262 -11.42 16.85 -8.78
CA ASP A 262 -11.78 17.87 -7.79
C ASP A 262 -11.46 17.39 -6.37
N PRO A 263 -10.51 18.04 -5.65
CA PRO A 263 -10.21 17.69 -4.28
C PRO A 263 -11.39 17.89 -3.30
N GLU A 264 -12.37 18.73 -3.64
CA GLU A 264 -13.56 18.95 -2.80
C GLU A 264 -14.49 17.73 -2.76
N LEU A 265 -14.37 16.84 -3.75
CA LEU A 265 -15.07 15.57 -3.77
C LEU A 265 -14.45 14.52 -2.83
N CYS A 266 -13.27 14.76 -2.29
CA CYS A 266 -12.68 13.87 -1.29
C CYS A 266 -13.52 13.87 0.01
N PRO A 267 -13.63 12.73 0.71
CA PRO A 267 -14.41 12.65 1.93
C PRO A 267 -13.77 13.47 3.07
N PRO A 268 -14.57 13.88 4.08
CA PRO A 268 -14.05 14.52 5.28
C PRO A 268 -12.99 13.64 5.97
N GLY A 269 -11.94 14.26 6.48
CA GLY A 269 -10.81 13.54 7.10
C GLY A 269 -9.75 13.05 6.12
N THR A 270 -9.85 13.41 4.84
CA THR A 270 -8.80 13.17 3.85
C THR A 270 -7.51 13.88 4.24
N VAL A 271 -6.42 13.12 4.22
CA VAL A 271 -5.06 13.67 4.38
C VAL A 271 -4.51 14.06 3.01
N PHE A 272 -4.08 15.32 2.86
CA PHE A 272 -3.50 15.80 1.62
C PHE A 272 -1.99 16.01 1.74
N TYR A 273 -1.22 15.39 0.84
CA TYR A 273 0.16 15.76 0.57
C TYR A 273 0.21 16.91 -0.44
N ASN A 274 1.27 17.70 -0.39
CA ASN A 274 1.55 18.80 -1.34
C ASN A 274 0.38 19.80 -1.48
N MET A 275 -0.37 20.00 -0.40
CA MET A 275 -1.40 21.02 -0.35
C MET A 275 -0.73 22.41 -0.30
N PRO A 276 -1.11 23.36 -1.18
CA PRO A 276 -0.56 24.70 -1.11
C PRO A 276 -0.89 25.34 0.23
N PRO A 277 0.01 26.16 0.79
CA PRO A 277 -0.26 26.85 2.03
C PRO A 277 -1.47 27.77 1.87
N THR A 278 -2.32 27.81 2.88
CA THR A 278 -3.46 28.74 2.93
C THR A 278 -2.98 30.19 2.84
N PHE A 279 -3.88 31.10 2.41
CA PHE A 279 -3.58 32.55 2.39
C PHE A 279 -3.01 33.02 3.74
N TRP A 280 -3.59 32.55 4.85
CA TRP A 280 -3.12 32.88 6.20
C TRP A 280 -1.71 32.34 6.47
N GLU A 281 -1.45 31.08 6.19
CA GLU A 281 -0.13 30.48 6.40
C GLU A 281 0.95 31.18 5.57
N LYS A 282 0.64 31.57 4.34
CA LYS A 282 1.56 32.27 3.44
C LYS A 282 1.85 33.70 3.86
N TYR A 283 0.84 34.43 4.35
CA TYR A 283 0.93 35.87 4.58
C TYR A 283 0.85 36.28 6.03
N LYS A 284 0.68 35.36 7.00
CA LYS A 284 0.48 35.67 8.44
C LYS A 284 1.52 36.64 9.00
N TYR A 285 2.79 36.47 8.68
CA TYR A 285 3.84 37.36 9.18
C TYR A 285 3.77 38.75 8.58
N ILE A 286 3.41 38.85 7.29
CA ILE A 286 3.20 40.14 6.60
C ILE A 286 1.98 40.85 7.19
N LEU A 287 0.88 40.15 7.37
CA LEU A 287 -0.36 40.72 7.96
C LEU A 287 -0.14 41.16 9.39
N ILE A 288 0.58 40.40 10.21
CA ILE A 288 0.97 40.78 11.57
C ILE A 288 1.86 42.03 11.54
N GLY A 289 2.85 42.09 10.65
CA GLY A 289 3.72 43.27 10.47
C GLY A 289 2.95 44.54 10.09
N ILE A 290 2.01 44.41 9.14
CA ILE A 290 1.11 45.51 8.76
C ILE A 290 0.24 45.95 9.96
N GLY A 291 -0.27 44.98 10.74
CA GLY A 291 -1.05 45.26 11.96
C GLY A 291 -0.24 46.06 12.98
N PHE A 292 1.01 45.68 13.25
CA PHE A 292 1.88 46.44 14.16
C PHE A 292 2.20 47.85 13.63
N LEU A 293 2.41 47.98 12.33
CA LEU A 293 2.66 49.28 11.71
C LEU A 293 1.46 50.21 11.82
N LEU A 294 0.25 49.68 11.57
CA LEU A 294 -0.99 50.48 11.74
C LEU A 294 -1.22 50.90 13.20
N VAL A 295 -0.99 50.01 14.16
CA VAL A 295 -1.06 50.37 15.59
C VAL A 295 -0.05 51.44 15.94
N GLY A 296 1.18 51.34 15.48
CA GLY A 296 2.22 52.33 15.68
C GLY A 296 1.83 53.72 15.12
N VAL A 297 1.28 53.77 13.91
CA VAL A 297 0.76 55.00 13.29
C VAL A 297 -0.37 55.59 14.11
N LEU A 298 -1.35 54.79 14.55
CA LEU A 298 -2.46 55.26 15.39
C LEU A 298 -1.97 55.82 16.72
N LEU A 299 -1.00 55.20 17.37
CA LEU A 299 -0.42 55.73 18.61
C LEU A 299 0.30 57.05 18.41
N ILE A 300 0.99 57.25 17.28
CA ILE A 300 1.61 58.54 16.92
C ILE A 300 0.55 59.60 16.71
N PHE A 301 -0.57 59.28 16.04
CA PHE A 301 -1.69 60.23 15.85
C PHE A 301 -2.42 60.58 17.15
N GLN A 302 -2.47 59.68 18.14
CA GLN A 302 -3.06 59.98 19.46
C GLN A 302 -2.15 60.81 20.34
N TYR A 303 -0.86 60.81 20.10
CA TYR A 303 0.13 61.54 20.90
C TYR A 303 0.37 62.96 20.40
N HIS A 304 0.00 63.26 19.16
CA HIS A 304 -0.02 64.63 18.59
C HIS A 304 -1.40 65.27 18.67
#